data_c44cf7ab431e8b773fc123e2c33f4590
#
_entry.id   c44cf7ab431e8b773fc123e2c33f4590
#
_cell.length_a   1.000
_cell.length_b   1.000
_cell.length_c   1.000
_cell.angle_alpha   90.00
_cell.angle_beta   90.00
_cell.angle_gamma   90.00
#
_symmetry.space_group_name_H-M   'P 1'
#
loop_
_entity.id
_entity.type
_entity.pdbx_description
1 polymer ?
#
loop_
_entity_poly.entity_id
_entity_poly.type
_entity_poly.pdbx_seq_one_letter_code
_entity_poly.pdbx_strand_id
1 'polypeptide(L)'
;MAGILLGEKSFTVDNNDSNWLQMDNIFSRKFSAYELHFNDFYTQQNTNINDIYMNLIDNTGAVKSDSTYYSARAYGRGNADGRQSSQSYSGVAYWRVAMGSYNDNFASTHMVIHTPFESNRITSFYSTDLGTTSESYHNMRAGTYETNACITGFRLYSNDNSEELYMGNVTVFGLGK
;
A
#
# COMPACT_ATOMS: atom_id res chain seq x y z
N MET A 1 9.23 -4.76 20.05
CA MET A 1 10.31 -5.57 19.40
C MET A 1 10.82 -4.74 18.24
N ALA A 2 12.13 -4.55 18.09
CA ALA A 2 12.67 -3.83 16.93
C ALA A 2 12.54 -4.73 15.69
N GLY A 3 12.04 -4.19 14.60
CA GLY A 3 11.99 -4.88 13.31
C GLY A 3 13.39 -5.02 12.70
N ILE A 4 13.58 -6.04 11.88
CA ILE A 4 14.82 -6.22 11.10
C ILE A 4 14.58 -5.61 9.71
N LEU A 5 15.39 -4.64 9.33
CA LEU A 5 15.35 -4.05 7.98
C LEU A 5 15.62 -5.13 6.92
N LEU A 6 14.70 -5.32 5.99
CA LEU A 6 14.79 -6.30 4.92
C LEU A 6 15.07 -5.66 3.57
N GLY A 7 14.60 -4.46 3.34
CA GLY A 7 14.80 -3.75 2.09
C GLY A 7 14.27 -2.32 2.13
N GLU A 8 14.83 -1.55 1.24
CA GLU A 8 14.41 -0.18 0.97
C GLU A 8 14.43 0.03 -0.54
N LYS A 9 13.43 0.71 -1.08
CA LYS A 9 13.36 1.07 -2.48
C LYS A 9 12.81 2.47 -2.63
N SER A 10 13.63 3.34 -3.20
CA SER A 10 13.21 4.66 -3.66
C SER A 10 12.76 4.58 -5.12
N PHE A 11 11.84 5.43 -5.46
CA PHE A 11 11.24 5.49 -6.76
C PHE A 11 11.09 6.95 -7.17
N THR A 12 11.57 7.28 -8.37
CA THR A 12 11.34 8.57 -9.03
C THR A 12 11.04 8.24 -10.48
N VAL A 13 9.92 8.69 -11.01
CA VAL A 13 9.60 8.51 -12.43
C VAL A 13 10.34 9.57 -13.22
N ASP A 14 11.33 9.14 -13.98
CA ASP A 14 11.73 9.84 -15.19
C ASP A 14 10.81 9.36 -16.32
N ASN A 15 10.31 10.26 -17.15
CA ASN A 15 9.26 10.18 -18.17
C ASN A 15 9.15 8.91 -19.06
N ASN A 16 9.82 7.81 -18.76
CA ASN A 16 9.85 6.57 -19.52
C ASN A 16 9.74 5.28 -18.67
N ASP A 17 9.59 5.37 -17.35
CA ASP A 17 9.58 4.21 -16.48
C ASP A 17 8.15 3.76 -16.10
N SER A 18 8.07 2.57 -15.55
CA SER A 18 6.84 1.89 -15.17
C SER A 18 6.08 2.70 -14.11
N ASN A 19 4.78 2.91 -14.29
CA ASN A 19 3.87 3.59 -13.37
C ASN A 19 3.66 2.83 -12.04
N TRP A 20 4.63 2.03 -11.62
CA TRP A 20 4.54 1.18 -10.43
C TRP A 20 5.90 0.95 -9.77
N LEU A 21 5.86 0.75 -8.45
CA LEU A 21 6.99 0.28 -7.65
C LEU A 21 6.78 -1.18 -7.28
N GLN A 22 7.77 -2.04 -7.52
CA GLN A 22 7.69 -3.47 -7.18
C GLN A 22 8.86 -3.88 -6.29
N MET A 23 8.55 -4.69 -5.28
CA MET A 23 9.54 -5.37 -4.43
C MET A 23 9.28 -6.87 -4.44
N ASP A 24 10.22 -7.62 -5.01
CA ASP A 24 10.17 -9.07 -5.12
C ASP A 24 10.96 -9.72 -3.99
N ASN A 25 10.55 -10.93 -3.58
CA ASN A 25 11.25 -11.78 -2.63
C ASN A 25 11.56 -11.13 -1.26
N ILE A 26 10.71 -10.16 -0.86
CA ILE A 26 10.87 -9.44 0.40
C ILE A 26 10.22 -10.21 1.58
N PHE A 27 9.19 -11.01 1.31
CA PHE A 27 8.52 -11.82 2.31
C PHE A 27 9.07 -13.24 2.35
N SER A 28 9.25 -13.82 3.53
CA SER A 28 9.81 -15.15 3.75
C SER A 28 9.25 -15.79 5.01
N ARG A 29 9.50 -17.08 5.23
CA ARG A 29 9.10 -17.82 6.44
C ARG A 29 9.78 -17.38 7.75
N LYS A 30 10.77 -16.49 7.67
CA LYS A 30 11.51 -16.02 8.84
C LYS A 30 10.67 -15.14 9.76
N PHE A 31 9.65 -14.50 9.23
CA PHE A 31 8.83 -13.53 9.95
C PHE A 31 7.36 -13.86 9.81
N SER A 32 6.58 -13.58 10.86
CA SER A 32 5.13 -13.78 10.86
C SER A 32 4.37 -12.54 10.38
N ALA A 33 5.00 -11.38 10.42
CA ALA A 33 4.44 -10.12 9.94
C ALA A 33 5.55 -9.23 9.37
N TYR A 34 5.13 -8.22 8.62
CA TYR A 34 6.01 -7.25 7.98
C TYR A 34 5.44 -5.85 8.16
N GLU A 35 6.30 -4.94 8.56
CA GLU A 35 5.99 -3.53 8.69
C GLU A 35 6.55 -2.79 7.47
N LEU A 36 5.70 -2.02 6.82
CA LEU A 36 6.02 -1.23 5.64
C LEU A 36 5.79 0.25 5.93
N HIS A 37 6.80 1.05 5.66
CA HIS A 37 6.71 2.50 5.72
C HIS A 37 6.76 3.04 4.30
N PHE A 38 5.70 3.74 3.90
CA PHE A 38 5.65 4.48 2.66
C PHE A 38 5.85 5.95 2.99
N ASN A 39 6.90 6.54 2.45
CA ASN A 39 7.22 7.94 2.67
C ASN A 39 7.27 8.69 1.35
N ASP A 40 6.86 9.94 1.39
CA ASP A 40 6.97 10.86 0.28
C ASP A 40 6.25 10.41 -1.00
N PHE A 41 5.15 9.65 -0.85
CA PHE A 41 4.35 9.20 -1.98
C PHE A 41 3.58 10.36 -2.59
N TYR A 42 3.77 10.54 -3.88
CA TYR A 42 3.25 11.66 -4.64
C TYR A 42 2.78 11.16 -6.02
N THR A 43 1.64 11.67 -6.45
CA THR A 43 1.05 11.36 -7.75
C THR A 43 0.97 12.64 -8.60
N GLN A 44 1.15 12.53 -9.90
CA GLN A 44 1.35 13.69 -10.78
C GLN A 44 0.08 14.52 -11.05
N GLN A 45 -1.08 14.17 -10.56
CA GLN A 45 -2.32 14.88 -10.91
C GLN A 45 -2.59 16.16 -10.12
N ASN A 46 -3.17 17.13 -10.84
CA ASN A 46 -3.39 18.50 -10.39
C ASN A 46 -4.69 18.72 -9.59
N THR A 47 -5.54 17.73 -9.38
CA THR A 47 -6.89 18.00 -8.87
C THR A 47 -7.46 17.01 -7.86
N ASN A 48 -6.96 15.79 -7.74
CA ASN A 48 -7.56 14.77 -6.88
C ASN A 48 -6.55 14.04 -6.00
N ILE A 49 -7.03 13.61 -4.83
CA ILE A 49 -6.31 12.67 -3.96
C ILE A 49 -6.51 11.29 -4.54
N ASN A 50 -5.41 10.61 -4.86
CA ASN A 50 -5.45 9.28 -5.41
C ASN A 50 -5.15 8.22 -4.35
N ASP A 51 -5.89 7.12 -4.40
CA ASP A 51 -5.54 5.95 -3.63
C ASP A 51 -4.31 5.26 -4.26
N ILE A 52 -3.39 4.83 -3.43
CA ILE A 52 -2.32 3.92 -3.79
C ILE A 52 -2.83 2.48 -3.65
N TYR A 53 -2.69 1.73 -4.72
CA TYR A 53 -3.12 0.35 -4.82
C TYR A 53 -1.95 -0.61 -4.64
N MET A 54 -2.22 -1.76 -4.06
CA MET A 54 -1.25 -2.84 -3.90
C MET A 54 -1.80 -4.13 -4.50
N ASN A 55 -1.02 -4.73 -5.39
CA ASN A 55 -1.12 -6.14 -5.72
C ASN A 55 -0.04 -6.94 -4.99
N LEU A 56 -0.39 -8.15 -4.60
CA LEU A 56 0.54 -9.13 -4.06
C LEU A 56 1.24 -9.89 -5.19
N ILE A 57 2.45 -10.39 -4.92
CA ILE A 57 3.24 -11.19 -5.87
C ILE A 57 3.49 -12.54 -5.22
N ASP A 58 3.16 -13.61 -5.92
CA ASP A 58 3.35 -14.97 -5.43
C ASP A 58 4.80 -15.48 -5.64
N ASN A 59 5.08 -16.68 -5.15
CA ASN A 59 6.39 -17.30 -5.24
C ASN A 59 6.80 -17.73 -6.66
N THR A 60 5.94 -17.57 -7.66
CA THR A 60 6.28 -17.75 -9.08
C THR A 60 6.64 -16.43 -9.75
N GLY A 61 6.52 -15.30 -9.03
CA GLY A 61 6.69 -13.95 -9.55
C GLY A 61 5.43 -13.39 -10.23
N ALA A 62 4.30 -14.11 -10.15
CA ALA A 62 3.05 -13.65 -10.74
C ALA A 62 2.37 -12.60 -9.86
N VAL A 63 2.01 -11.48 -10.47
CA VAL A 63 1.19 -10.44 -9.83
C VAL A 63 -0.24 -10.95 -9.71
N LYS A 64 -0.77 -10.94 -8.49
CA LYS A 64 -2.13 -11.37 -8.19
C LYS A 64 -3.10 -10.21 -8.47
N SER A 65 -3.97 -10.39 -9.44
CA SER A 65 -5.00 -9.43 -9.85
C SER A 65 -6.39 -10.07 -9.93
N ASP A 66 -6.60 -11.15 -9.21
CA ASP A 66 -7.88 -11.82 -9.07
C ASP A 66 -8.80 -11.04 -8.10
N SER A 67 -10.11 -11.24 -8.24
CA SER A 67 -11.12 -10.51 -7.46
C SER A 67 -11.31 -11.10 -6.05
N THR A 68 -10.21 -11.34 -5.33
CA THR A 68 -10.19 -11.92 -3.97
C THR A 68 -9.65 -10.98 -2.91
N TYR A 69 -9.47 -9.73 -3.25
CA TYR A 69 -9.08 -8.69 -2.29
C TYR A 69 -10.32 -8.04 -1.67
N TYR A 70 -10.26 -7.87 -0.36
CA TYR A 70 -11.28 -7.18 0.44
C TYR A 70 -10.59 -6.13 1.29
N SER A 71 -11.17 -4.95 1.38
CA SER A 71 -10.64 -3.90 2.26
C SER A 71 -11.73 -2.94 2.71
N ALA A 72 -11.48 -2.29 3.83
CA ALA A 72 -12.30 -1.20 4.34
C ALA A 72 -11.40 -0.04 4.77
N ARG A 73 -11.92 1.17 4.68
CA ARG A 73 -11.29 2.36 5.24
C ARG A 73 -12.27 3.18 6.08
N ALA A 74 -11.75 3.79 7.13
CA ALA A 74 -12.36 4.92 7.79
C ALA A 74 -11.44 6.13 7.59
N TYR A 75 -11.99 7.30 7.26
CA TYR A 75 -11.21 8.49 7.07
C TYR A 75 -11.84 9.72 7.73
N GLY A 76 -11.00 10.63 8.18
CA GLY A 76 -11.36 11.95 8.67
C GLY A 76 -10.68 13.04 7.85
N ARG A 77 -11.36 14.18 7.71
CA ARG A 77 -10.81 15.40 7.14
C ARG A 77 -10.57 16.40 8.25
N GLY A 78 -9.38 16.96 8.29
CA GLY A 78 -9.00 18.02 9.23
C GLY A 78 -9.39 19.43 8.76
N ASN A 79 -10.56 19.57 8.13
CA ASN A 79 -11.10 20.87 7.75
C ASN A 79 -12.21 21.32 8.72
N ALA A 80 -12.72 22.53 8.50
CA ALA A 80 -13.77 23.13 9.33
C ALA A 80 -15.05 22.27 9.44
N ASP A 81 -15.29 21.37 8.49
CA ASP A 81 -16.47 20.51 8.46
C ASP A 81 -16.32 19.23 9.27
N GLY A 82 -15.09 18.82 9.65
CA GLY A 82 -14.80 17.64 10.46
C GLY A 82 -15.40 16.34 9.91
N ARG A 83 -15.56 16.23 8.59
CA ARG A 83 -16.25 15.09 7.96
C ARG A 83 -15.53 13.78 8.21
N GLN A 84 -16.28 12.80 8.65
CA GLN A 84 -15.85 11.41 8.76
C GLN A 84 -16.66 10.56 7.79
N SER A 85 -16.02 9.55 7.23
CA SER A 85 -16.69 8.60 6.33
C SER A 85 -16.02 7.23 6.42
N SER A 86 -16.76 6.19 6.02
CA SER A 86 -16.24 4.83 5.87
C SER A 86 -16.61 4.28 4.50
N GLN A 87 -15.76 3.43 3.97
CA GLN A 87 -15.98 2.75 2.70
C GLN A 87 -15.49 1.31 2.81
N SER A 88 -16.15 0.38 2.10
CA SER A 88 -15.73 -1.00 1.97
C SER A 88 -15.63 -1.38 0.50
N TYR A 89 -14.69 -2.25 0.20
CA TYR A 89 -14.41 -2.78 -1.13
C TYR A 89 -14.34 -4.30 -1.04
N SER A 90 -15.09 -5.00 -1.86
CA SER A 90 -15.17 -6.46 -1.86
C SER A 90 -15.03 -7.00 -3.28
N GLY A 91 -14.31 -8.13 -3.40
CA GLY A 91 -14.13 -8.79 -4.68
C GLY A 91 -13.41 -7.92 -5.73
N VAL A 92 -12.44 -7.12 -5.30
CA VAL A 92 -11.62 -6.27 -6.18
C VAL A 92 -10.27 -6.93 -6.45
N ALA A 93 -9.55 -6.42 -7.45
CA ALA A 93 -8.28 -6.99 -7.91
C ALA A 93 -7.04 -6.46 -7.14
N TYR A 94 -7.23 -5.69 -6.07
CA TYR A 94 -6.15 -5.00 -5.35
C TYR A 94 -6.60 -4.56 -3.94
N TRP A 95 -5.65 -4.28 -3.05
CA TRP A 95 -5.91 -3.51 -1.85
C TRP A 95 -5.73 -2.00 -2.11
N ARG A 96 -6.52 -1.18 -1.46
CA ARG A 96 -6.27 0.25 -1.31
C ARG A 96 -5.52 0.47 -0.01
N VAL A 97 -4.22 0.76 -0.10
CA VAL A 97 -3.32 0.70 1.06
C VAL A 97 -2.91 2.06 1.60
N ALA A 98 -2.93 3.09 0.76
CA ALA A 98 -2.47 4.42 1.12
C ALA A 98 -3.22 5.50 0.31
N MET A 99 -3.01 6.75 0.67
CA MET A 99 -3.32 7.90 -0.17
C MET A 99 -2.03 8.48 -0.73
N GLY A 100 -2.03 8.78 -2.02
CA GLY A 100 -1.03 9.63 -2.62
C GLY A 100 -1.41 11.10 -2.45
N SER A 101 -0.43 11.95 -2.30
CA SER A 101 -0.59 13.39 -2.30
C SER A 101 -0.42 13.97 -3.70
N TYR A 102 -0.83 15.21 -3.94
CA TYR A 102 -0.57 15.93 -5.17
C TYR A 102 0.15 17.26 -4.90
N ASN A 103 0.79 17.85 -5.93
CA ASN A 103 1.40 19.18 -5.87
C ASN A 103 2.39 19.37 -4.71
N ASP A 104 3.46 18.59 -4.69
CA ASP A 104 4.56 18.70 -3.72
C ASP A 104 4.16 18.51 -2.24
N ASN A 105 2.94 18.08 -1.99
CA ASN A 105 2.54 17.65 -0.66
C ASN A 105 2.88 16.17 -0.48
N PHE A 106 3.33 15.81 0.70
CA PHE A 106 3.78 14.47 1.00
C PHE A 106 2.69 13.66 1.69
N ALA A 107 2.60 12.39 1.35
CA ALA A 107 1.81 11.41 2.07
C ALA A 107 2.73 10.39 2.72
N SER A 108 2.40 9.98 3.93
CA SER A 108 3.09 8.90 4.61
C SER A 108 2.10 7.85 5.09
N THR A 109 2.51 6.58 5.01
CA THR A 109 1.70 5.44 5.44
C THR A 109 2.55 4.49 6.25
N HIS A 110 2.00 4.06 7.37
CA HIS A 110 2.47 2.92 8.13
C HIS A 110 1.51 1.75 7.92
N MET A 111 2.05 0.61 7.48
CA MET A 111 1.26 -0.58 7.16
C MET A 111 1.89 -1.82 7.80
N VAL A 112 1.06 -2.74 8.27
CA VAL A 112 1.50 -4.08 8.70
C VAL A 112 0.78 -5.12 7.89
N ILE A 113 1.54 -6.07 7.31
CA ILE A 113 1.03 -7.24 6.60
C ILE A 113 1.31 -8.48 7.45
N HIS A 114 0.29 -9.30 7.65
CA HIS A 114 0.36 -10.52 8.42
C HIS A 114 0.36 -11.75 7.52
N THR A 115 1.18 -12.73 7.86
CA THR A 115 1.24 -14.09 7.28
C THR A 115 1.33 -14.17 5.75
N PRO A 116 2.03 -13.25 5.04
CA PRO A 116 2.00 -13.24 3.58
C PRO A 116 2.63 -14.51 2.96
N PHE A 117 3.63 -15.11 3.59
CA PHE A 117 4.34 -16.27 3.07
C PHE A 117 3.66 -17.61 3.40
N GLU A 118 2.57 -17.62 4.16
CA GLU A 118 1.91 -18.86 4.60
C GLU A 118 0.74 -19.23 3.68
N SER A 119 0.95 -20.21 2.80
CA SER A 119 -0.05 -20.64 1.81
C SER A 119 -1.32 -21.30 2.38
N ASN A 120 -1.37 -21.54 3.70
CA ASN A 120 -2.53 -22.09 4.39
C ASN A 120 -3.28 -21.07 5.25
N ARG A 121 -2.94 -19.80 5.11
CA ARG A 121 -3.55 -18.69 5.86
C ARG A 121 -3.92 -17.55 4.92
N ILE A 122 -4.94 -16.82 5.33
CA ILE A 122 -5.31 -15.57 4.69
C ILE A 122 -4.25 -14.52 4.99
N THR A 123 -3.76 -13.86 3.96
CA THR A 123 -2.92 -12.67 4.12
C THR A 123 -3.80 -11.48 4.47
N SER A 124 -3.46 -10.75 5.52
CA SER A 124 -4.20 -9.57 5.94
C SER A 124 -3.29 -8.37 6.16
N PHE A 125 -3.86 -7.18 6.13
CA PHE A 125 -3.15 -5.96 6.47
C PHE A 125 -4.00 -5.01 7.30
N TYR A 126 -3.32 -4.11 7.99
CA TYR A 126 -3.87 -2.82 8.42
C TYR A 126 -2.88 -1.72 8.09
N SER A 127 -3.38 -0.50 7.85
CA SER A 127 -2.55 0.68 7.64
C SER A 127 -3.18 1.93 8.23
N THR A 128 -2.31 2.89 8.53
CA THR A 128 -2.70 4.27 8.84
C THR A 128 -1.94 5.19 7.90
N ASP A 129 -2.62 6.15 7.31
CA ASP A 129 -2.01 7.09 6.39
C ASP A 129 -2.40 8.53 6.69
N LEU A 130 -1.44 9.41 6.51
CA LEU A 130 -1.59 10.85 6.53
C LEU A 130 -1.29 11.38 5.13
N GLY A 131 -2.21 12.13 4.60
CA GLY A 131 -2.01 12.86 3.35
C GLY A 131 -2.39 14.32 3.53
N THR A 132 -1.67 15.19 2.84
CA THR A 132 -1.98 16.61 2.81
C THR A 132 -2.25 17.05 1.38
N THR A 133 -3.32 17.81 1.24
CA THR A 133 -3.65 18.57 0.03
C THR A 133 -3.95 19.99 0.48
N SER A 134 -4.98 20.63 -0.03
CA SER A 134 -5.55 21.82 0.63
C SER A 134 -6.14 21.49 2.01
N GLU A 135 -6.32 20.22 2.34
CA GLU A 135 -6.85 19.70 3.59
C GLU A 135 -5.97 18.54 4.10
N SER A 136 -5.94 18.34 5.41
CA SER A 136 -5.29 17.17 6.00
C SER A 136 -6.25 16.00 6.04
N TYR A 137 -5.78 14.84 5.64
CA TYR A 137 -6.52 13.57 5.69
C TYR A 137 -5.82 12.58 6.59
N HIS A 138 -6.60 11.88 7.38
CA HIS A 138 -6.15 10.75 8.17
C HIS A 138 -7.02 9.54 7.87
N ASN A 139 -6.42 8.44 7.47
CA ASN A 139 -7.13 7.21 7.17
C ASN A 139 -6.62 6.06 8.03
N MET A 140 -7.55 5.15 8.33
CA MET A 140 -7.26 3.81 8.84
C MET A 140 -7.83 2.81 7.84
N ARG A 141 -7.03 1.82 7.46
CA ARG A 141 -7.45 0.80 6.50
C ARG A 141 -7.13 -0.59 7.03
N ALA A 142 -7.93 -1.56 6.64
CA ALA A 142 -7.67 -2.96 6.89
C ALA A 142 -8.23 -3.79 5.72
N GLY A 143 -7.66 -4.97 5.50
CA GLY A 143 -8.16 -5.86 4.45
C GLY A 143 -7.56 -7.25 4.50
N THR A 144 -8.11 -8.11 3.64
CA THR A 144 -7.69 -9.50 3.46
C THR A 144 -7.50 -9.82 2.00
N TYR A 145 -6.62 -10.78 1.72
CA TYR A 145 -6.50 -11.46 0.45
C TYR A 145 -6.88 -12.93 0.67
N GLU A 146 -8.04 -13.33 0.15
CA GLU A 146 -8.69 -14.61 0.49
C GLU A 146 -8.27 -15.76 -0.44
N THR A 147 -7.00 -15.82 -0.79
CA THR A 147 -6.45 -16.91 -1.56
C THR A 147 -5.29 -17.56 -0.82
N ASN A 148 -5.28 -18.87 -0.79
CA ASN A 148 -4.19 -19.65 -0.23
C ASN A 148 -2.98 -19.61 -1.18
N ALA A 149 -2.21 -18.53 -1.12
CA ALA A 149 -1.02 -18.33 -1.94
C ALA A 149 0.19 -18.01 -1.05
N CYS A 150 1.34 -18.50 -1.48
CA CYS A 150 2.62 -18.09 -0.88
C CYS A 150 3.03 -16.75 -1.49
N ILE A 151 2.84 -15.67 -0.76
CA ILE A 151 3.16 -14.33 -1.21
C ILE A 151 4.60 -14.00 -0.83
N THR A 152 5.38 -13.55 -1.80
CA THR A 152 6.80 -13.22 -1.65
C THR A 152 7.12 -11.75 -1.85
N GLY A 153 6.20 -10.99 -2.43
CA GLY A 153 6.43 -9.58 -2.73
C GLY A 153 5.14 -8.80 -2.97
N PHE A 154 5.29 -7.57 -3.42
CA PHE A 154 4.17 -6.70 -3.74
C PHE A 154 4.52 -5.68 -4.82
N ARG A 155 3.48 -5.13 -5.46
CA ARG A 155 3.54 -4.02 -6.41
C ARG A 155 2.61 -2.91 -5.95
N LEU A 156 3.12 -1.67 -5.93
CA LEU A 156 2.34 -0.44 -5.67
C LEU A 156 2.13 0.32 -6.97
N TYR A 157 0.95 0.90 -7.16
CA TYR A 157 0.63 1.73 -8.31
C TYR A 157 -0.51 2.70 -7.97
N SER A 158 -0.67 3.74 -8.78
CA SER A 158 -1.78 4.68 -8.66
C SER A 158 -3.05 4.17 -9.33
N ASN A 159 -4.20 4.66 -8.88
CA ASN A 159 -5.54 4.25 -9.34
C ASN A 159 -5.79 4.51 -10.83
N ASP A 160 -5.19 5.52 -11.40
CA ASP A 160 -5.47 5.94 -12.76
C ASP A 160 -4.32 5.56 -13.68
N ASN A 161 -4.62 4.90 -14.80
CA ASN A 161 -3.64 4.60 -15.85
C ASN A 161 -3.03 5.87 -16.47
N SER A 162 -3.63 7.03 -16.25
CA SER A 162 -3.13 8.35 -16.63
C SER A 162 -2.33 9.05 -15.53
N GLU A 163 -2.30 8.47 -14.32
CA GLU A 163 -1.66 9.03 -13.14
C GLU A 163 -0.48 8.18 -12.72
N GLU A 164 0.68 8.68 -12.93
CA GLU A 164 1.91 8.01 -12.55
C GLU A 164 2.12 8.13 -11.05
N LEU A 165 2.54 7.04 -10.43
CA LEU A 165 3.18 7.09 -9.13
C LEU A 165 4.53 7.76 -9.34
N TYR A 166 4.65 9.03 -8.98
CA TYR A 166 5.76 9.88 -9.43
C TYR A 166 7.00 9.78 -8.53
N MET A 167 6.81 9.71 -7.24
CA MET A 167 7.92 9.63 -6.28
C MET A 167 7.48 8.89 -5.02
N GLY A 168 8.40 8.23 -4.36
CA GLY A 168 8.17 7.61 -3.08
C GLY A 168 9.33 6.75 -2.61
N ASN A 169 9.28 6.42 -1.32
CA ASN A 169 10.21 5.51 -0.68
C ASN A 169 9.41 4.45 0.09
N VAL A 170 9.81 3.20 -0.06
CA VAL A 170 9.26 2.09 0.72
C VAL A 170 10.36 1.43 1.51
N THR A 171 10.20 1.39 2.82
CA THR A 171 11.07 0.65 3.73
C THR A 171 10.30 -0.53 4.32
N VAL A 172 10.89 -1.71 4.33
CA VAL A 172 10.27 -2.95 4.82
C VAL A 172 11.06 -3.56 5.95
N PHE A 173 10.39 -3.85 7.05
CA PHE A 173 10.94 -4.54 8.23
C PHE A 173 10.22 -5.86 8.43
N GLY A 174 11.01 -6.92 8.77
CA GLY A 174 10.45 -8.18 9.26
C GLY A 174 10.23 -8.11 10.76
N LEU A 175 9.04 -8.49 11.19
CA LEU A 175 8.67 -8.59 12.59
C LEU A 175 8.76 -10.04 13.06
N GLY A 176 9.41 -10.28 14.19
CA GLY A 176 9.74 -11.62 14.68
C GLY A 176 8.57 -12.58 14.82
N LYS A 177 8.91 -13.86 14.91
CA LYS A 177 7.97 -14.95 15.30
C LYS A 177 7.70 -14.90 16.78
#